data_ee96379d5ee59aeaad355020f0a7ebe9
#
_entry.id   ee96379d5ee59aeaad355020f0a7ebe9
#
_cell.length_a   1.000
_cell.length_b   1.000
_cell.length_c   1.000
_cell.angle_alpha   90.00
_cell.angle_beta   90.00
_cell.angle_gamma   90.00
#
_symmetry.space_group_name_H-M   'P 1'
#
loop_
_entity.id
_entity.type
_entity.pdbx_description
1 polymer ?
#
loop_
_entity_poly.entity_id
_entity_poly.type
_entity_poly.pdbx_seq_one_letter_code
_entity_poly.pdbx_strand_id
1 'polypeptide(L)'
;MILTKNEEKNIVRCLESLDFCDEVIAVDDFSEDKTVEKIKNQRSKVKSNKTNIKIYQRELNGDFAGQRNFAMGKASNEWVLFIDADEEATYELQKEIKKYFIDNDPATGGMTKIDAFYLRRRDFFWGRELKWGETVKVRDKGLIRLVKKNSGKWEGNVHEEYKVKSQKSKVKSLNNYLNHYPHQSVREFLQEINFYSSVRAKELFEEGKRTNIFEIIFLPPGKFLLTYFIKLGFLDGPAGFSYAFMMSFHSFLVRSKLYLYNMKHEI
;
A
#
# COMPACT_ATOMS: atom_id res chain seq x y z
N MET A 1 -4.98 -9.45 -5.26
CA MET A 1 -5.75 -9.17 -4.04
C MET A 1 -5.84 -7.70 -3.81
N ILE A 2 -7.01 -7.18 -3.51
CA ILE A 2 -7.26 -5.75 -3.34
C ILE A 2 -7.85 -5.54 -1.95
N LEU A 3 -7.32 -4.59 -1.19
CA LEU A 3 -7.99 -4.01 -0.03
C LEU A 3 -8.68 -2.72 -0.47
N THR A 4 -9.92 -2.51 -0.04
CA THR A 4 -10.70 -1.34 -0.47
C THR A 4 -11.63 -0.82 0.61
N LYS A 5 -11.76 0.52 0.67
CA LYS A 5 -12.76 1.26 1.42
C LYS A 5 -13.00 2.61 0.77
N ASN A 6 -14.24 2.84 0.27
CA ASN A 6 -14.65 4.11 -0.35
C ASN A 6 -13.74 4.56 -1.52
N GLU A 7 -13.47 3.62 -2.43
CA GLU A 7 -12.57 3.78 -3.58
C GLU A 7 -13.32 3.84 -4.92
N GLU A 8 -14.53 4.36 -4.93
CA GLU A 8 -15.35 4.41 -6.15
C GLU A 8 -14.66 5.10 -7.34
N LYS A 9 -13.73 6.01 -7.09
CA LYS A 9 -12.99 6.74 -8.14
C LYS A 9 -11.88 5.91 -8.77
N ASN A 10 -11.28 5.01 -8.00
CA ASN A 10 -10.04 4.30 -8.36
C ASN A 10 -10.28 2.84 -8.72
N ILE A 11 -11.25 2.17 -8.08
CA ILE A 11 -11.41 0.72 -8.12
C ILE A 11 -11.55 0.13 -9.54
N VAL A 12 -12.18 0.86 -10.47
CA VAL A 12 -12.34 0.38 -11.86
C VAL A 12 -10.99 0.30 -12.55
N ARG A 13 -10.16 1.35 -12.46
CA ARG A 13 -8.81 1.39 -13.02
C ARG A 13 -7.93 0.28 -12.44
N CYS A 14 -7.99 0.09 -11.10
CA CYS A 14 -7.29 -0.99 -10.43
C CYS A 14 -7.68 -2.35 -11.00
N LEU A 15 -8.97 -2.64 -11.07
CA LEU A 15 -9.48 -3.92 -11.59
C LEU A 15 -9.11 -4.17 -13.05
N GLU A 16 -9.21 -3.16 -13.92
CA GLU A 16 -8.83 -3.25 -15.33
C GLU A 16 -7.34 -3.57 -15.49
N SER A 17 -6.50 -3.04 -14.62
CA SER A 17 -5.06 -3.34 -14.62
C SER A 17 -4.72 -4.79 -14.20
N LEU A 18 -5.70 -5.54 -13.70
CA LEU A 18 -5.54 -6.91 -13.21
C LEU A 18 -6.18 -7.96 -14.14
N ASP A 19 -6.60 -7.59 -15.34
CA ASP A 19 -7.16 -8.52 -16.34
C ASP A 19 -6.23 -9.67 -16.72
N PHE A 20 -4.95 -9.57 -16.37
CA PHE A 20 -3.96 -10.61 -16.58
C PHE A 20 -3.94 -11.68 -15.48
N CYS A 21 -4.65 -11.48 -14.39
CA CYS A 21 -4.75 -12.42 -13.27
C CYS A 21 -5.90 -13.41 -13.50
N ASP A 22 -5.74 -14.66 -13.04
CA ASP A 22 -6.80 -15.67 -13.12
C ASP A 22 -7.93 -15.39 -12.11
N GLU A 23 -7.58 -14.77 -10.97
CA GLU A 23 -8.48 -14.50 -9.88
C GLU A 23 -8.19 -13.15 -9.26
N VAL A 24 -9.23 -12.38 -8.95
CA VAL A 24 -9.16 -11.16 -8.14
C VAL A 24 -10.00 -11.36 -6.88
N ILE A 25 -9.39 -11.12 -5.71
CA ILE A 25 -10.07 -11.14 -4.41
C ILE A 25 -10.06 -9.71 -3.87
N ALA A 26 -11.23 -9.11 -3.78
CA ALA A 26 -11.43 -7.80 -3.15
C ALA A 26 -11.94 -8.00 -1.72
N VAL A 27 -11.27 -7.39 -0.75
CA VAL A 27 -11.72 -7.35 0.65
C VAL A 27 -12.11 -5.92 0.97
N ASP A 28 -13.40 -5.72 1.15
CA ASP A 28 -14.03 -4.43 1.37
C ASP A 28 -14.26 -4.18 2.86
N ASP A 29 -13.77 -3.04 3.36
CA ASP A 29 -14.01 -2.58 4.74
C ASP A 29 -15.33 -1.78 4.82
N PHE A 30 -16.44 -2.42 4.40
CA PHE A 30 -17.79 -1.84 4.44
C PHE A 30 -17.85 -0.44 3.80
N SER A 31 -17.49 -0.36 2.52
CA SER A 31 -17.63 0.88 1.73
C SER A 31 -19.07 1.37 1.69
N GLU A 32 -19.25 2.68 1.89
CA GLU A 32 -20.54 3.38 1.88
C GLU A 32 -20.84 4.06 0.54
N ASP A 33 -19.83 4.14 -0.36
CA ASP A 33 -19.93 4.68 -1.70
C ASP A 33 -20.23 3.59 -2.76
N LYS A 34 -20.04 3.89 -4.03
CA LYS A 34 -20.30 2.95 -5.12
C LYS A 34 -19.18 1.93 -5.37
N THR A 35 -18.21 1.78 -4.47
CA THR A 35 -17.08 0.86 -4.65
C THR A 35 -17.54 -0.56 -4.94
N VAL A 36 -18.35 -1.13 -4.04
CA VAL A 36 -18.83 -2.53 -4.17
C VAL A 36 -19.71 -2.71 -5.41
N GLU A 37 -20.55 -1.73 -5.74
CA GLU A 37 -21.37 -1.73 -6.96
C GLU A 37 -20.48 -1.81 -8.20
N LYS A 38 -19.42 -0.98 -8.28
CA LYS A 38 -18.49 -0.95 -9.41
C LYS A 38 -17.71 -2.26 -9.56
N ILE A 39 -17.30 -2.89 -8.45
CA ILE A 39 -16.65 -4.22 -8.50
C ILE A 39 -17.62 -5.26 -9.07
N LYS A 40 -18.89 -5.28 -8.62
CA LYS A 40 -19.92 -6.20 -9.15
C LYS A 40 -20.17 -5.98 -10.63
N ASN A 41 -20.21 -4.74 -11.08
CA ASN A 41 -20.40 -4.38 -12.49
C ASN A 41 -19.22 -4.85 -13.36
N GLN A 42 -17.98 -4.71 -12.88
CA GLN A 42 -16.82 -5.28 -13.58
C GLN A 42 -16.88 -6.80 -13.66
N ARG A 43 -17.25 -7.47 -12.57
CA ARG A 43 -17.48 -8.94 -12.60
C ARG A 43 -18.46 -9.37 -13.69
N SER A 44 -19.49 -8.57 -13.97
CA SER A 44 -20.47 -8.86 -15.00
C SER A 44 -19.92 -8.66 -16.42
N LYS A 45 -19.04 -7.69 -16.64
CA LYS A 45 -18.37 -7.41 -17.91
C LYS A 45 -17.29 -8.46 -18.24
N VAL A 46 -16.61 -8.97 -17.21
CA VAL A 46 -15.53 -9.97 -17.29
C VAL A 46 -16.04 -11.37 -17.71
N LYS A 47 -17.35 -11.55 -17.93
CA LYS A 47 -17.89 -12.83 -18.47
C LYS A 47 -17.27 -13.26 -19.82
N SER A 48 -16.62 -12.34 -20.53
CA SER A 48 -15.84 -12.63 -21.74
C SER A 48 -14.34 -12.85 -21.47
N ASN A 49 -13.82 -12.46 -20.30
CA ASN A 49 -12.41 -12.55 -19.90
C ASN A 49 -12.25 -13.55 -18.74
N LYS A 50 -11.11 -14.24 -18.67
CA LYS A 50 -10.86 -15.38 -17.77
C LYS A 50 -10.80 -15.04 -16.27
N THR A 51 -10.80 -13.77 -15.88
CA THR A 51 -10.58 -13.35 -14.49
C THR A 51 -11.81 -13.51 -13.59
N ASN A 52 -11.70 -14.31 -12.55
CA ASN A 52 -12.77 -14.53 -11.56
C ASN A 52 -12.66 -13.51 -10.41
N ILE A 53 -13.65 -12.63 -10.25
CA ILE A 53 -13.67 -11.63 -9.18
C ILE A 53 -14.54 -12.11 -8.01
N LYS A 54 -13.95 -12.20 -6.82
CA LYS A 54 -14.61 -12.52 -5.55
C LYS A 54 -14.56 -11.31 -4.62
N ILE A 55 -15.66 -11.03 -3.92
CA ILE A 55 -15.78 -9.93 -2.96
C ILE A 55 -16.05 -10.51 -1.59
N TYR A 56 -15.31 -10.04 -0.60
CA TYR A 56 -15.51 -10.33 0.82
C TYR A 56 -15.64 -9.03 1.59
N GLN A 57 -16.49 -8.98 2.60
CA GLN A 57 -16.57 -7.86 3.54
C GLN A 57 -15.95 -8.26 4.87
N ARG A 58 -15.06 -7.42 5.39
CA ARG A 58 -14.39 -7.62 6.68
C ARG A 58 -13.94 -6.28 7.22
N GLU A 59 -14.32 -5.97 8.44
CA GLU A 59 -13.86 -4.77 9.14
C GLU A 59 -12.34 -4.77 9.28
N LEU A 60 -11.73 -3.64 8.93
CA LEU A 60 -10.28 -3.44 9.01
C LEU A 60 -9.79 -3.32 10.46
N ASN A 61 -10.50 -2.52 11.28
CA ASN A 61 -10.15 -2.23 12.68
C ASN A 61 -8.66 -1.84 12.89
N GLY A 62 -8.04 -1.23 11.87
CA GLY A 62 -6.62 -0.87 11.88
C GLY A 62 -5.64 -2.03 11.65
N ASP A 63 -6.13 -3.26 11.45
CA ASP A 63 -5.32 -4.47 11.22
C ASP A 63 -5.15 -4.76 9.72
N PHE A 64 -4.31 -3.98 9.06
CA PHE A 64 -4.01 -4.17 7.63
C PHE A 64 -3.34 -5.52 7.34
N ALA A 65 -2.43 -5.97 8.21
CA ALA A 65 -1.80 -7.27 8.06
C ALA A 65 -2.80 -8.42 8.14
N GLY A 66 -3.72 -8.38 9.11
CA GLY A 66 -4.79 -9.37 9.23
C GLY A 66 -5.74 -9.36 8.03
N GLN A 67 -6.02 -8.17 7.47
CA GLN A 67 -6.83 -8.03 6.26
C GLN A 67 -6.15 -8.70 5.05
N ARG A 68 -4.84 -8.47 4.84
CA ARG A 68 -4.07 -9.10 3.77
C ARG A 68 -3.91 -10.61 3.98
N ASN A 69 -3.67 -11.07 5.21
CA ASN A 69 -3.58 -12.48 5.54
C ASN A 69 -4.94 -13.20 5.33
N PHE A 70 -6.05 -12.57 5.69
CA PHE A 70 -7.40 -13.09 5.40
C PHE A 70 -7.58 -13.25 3.89
N ALA A 71 -7.28 -12.20 3.11
CA ALA A 71 -7.37 -12.24 1.67
C ALA A 71 -6.48 -13.36 1.07
N MET A 72 -5.25 -13.50 1.54
CA MET A 72 -4.33 -14.57 1.12
C MET A 72 -4.89 -15.97 1.41
N GLY A 73 -5.60 -16.14 2.52
CA GLY A 73 -6.30 -17.38 2.85
C GLY A 73 -7.41 -17.75 1.86
N LYS A 74 -8.01 -16.78 1.17
CA LYS A 74 -9.07 -16.98 0.15
C LYS A 74 -8.53 -17.28 -1.25
N ALA A 75 -7.22 -17.08 -1.49
CA ALA A 75 -6.60 -17.34 -2.79
C ALA A 75 -6.63 -18.82 -3.16
N SER A 76 -6.99 -19.10 -4.41
CA SER A 76 -6.93 -20.44 -4.98
C SER A 76 -5.55 -20.76 -5.54
N ASN A 77 -4.84 -19.76 -6.05
CA ASN A 77 -3.56 -19.91 -6.73
C ASN A 77 -2.35 -19.80 -5.81
N GLU A 78 -1.22 -20.33 -6.27
CA GLU A 78 0.03 -20.35 -5.51
C GLU A 78 0.66 -18.96 -5.37
N TRP A 79 0.57 -18.12 -6.40
CA TRP A 79 1.12 -16.77 -6.42
C TRP A 79 0.04 -15.72 -6.18
N VAL A 80 0.36 -14.74 -5.36
CA VAL A 80 -0.55 -13.69 -4.93
C VAL A 80 0.10 -12.32 -5.13
N LEU A 81 -0.54 -11.50 -5.99
CA LEU A 81 -0.22 -10.09 -6.14
C LEU A 81 -1.11 -9.28 -5.19
N PHE A 82 -0.50 -8.51 -4.29
CA PHE A 82 -1.17 -7.52 -3.46
C PHE A 82 -1.11 -6.15 -4.12
N ILE A 83 -2.25 -5.52 -4.23
CA ILE A 83 -2.41 -4.18 -4.82
C ILE A 83 -3.48 -3.44 -4.02
N ASP A 84 -3.31 -2.15 -3.81
CA ASP A 84 -4.30 -1.31 -3.14
C ASP A 84 -5.30 -0.75 -4.18
N ALA A 85 -6.50 -0.39 -3.77
CA ALA A 85 -7.55 -0.01 -4.71
C ALA A 85 -7.25 1.28 -5.49
N ASP A 86 -6.34 2.11 -4.99
CA ASP A 86 -5.81 3.32 -5.62
C ASP A 86 -4.52 3.09 -6.43
N GLU A 87 -4.10 1.82 -6.56
CA GLU A 87 -2.95 1.42 -7.37
C GLU A 87 -3.37 0.83 -8.73
N GLU A 88 -2.45 0.84 -9.68
CA GLU A 88 -2.60 0.30 -11.03
C GLU A 88 -1.33 -0.42 -11.46
N ALA A 89 -1.45 -1.67 -11.91
CA ALA A 89 -0.33 -2.38 -12.52
C ALA A 89 -0.09 -1.85 -13.94
N THR A 90 1.08 -1.21 -14.18
CA THR A 90 1.42 -0.73 -15.53
C THR A 90 1.50 -1.89 -16.53
N TYR A 91 1.24 -1.60 -17.79
CA TYR A 91 1.30 -2.61 -18.86
C TYR A 91 2.66 -3.32 -18.92
N GLU A 92 3.74 -2.57 -18.69
CA GLU A 92 5.11 -3.08 -18.65
C GLU A 92 5.29 -4.05 -17.46
N LEU A 93 4.73 -3.71 -16.30
CA LEU A 93 4.76 -4.60 -15.12
C LEU A 93 3.97 -5.88 -15.38
N GLN A 94 2.78 -5.79 -15.96
CA GLN A 94 1.99 -6.96 -16.34
C GLN A 94 2.76 -7.90 -17.28
N LYS A 95 3.44 -7.33 -18.29
CA LYS A 95 4.30 -8.11 -19.22
C LYS A 95 5.48 -8.77 -18.50
N GLU A 96 6.14 -8.03 -17.60
CA GLU A 96 7.28 -8.56 -16.84
C GLU A 96 6.85 -9.73 -15.96
N ILE A 97 5.72 -9.61 -15.26
CA ILE A 97 5.15 -10.67 -14.44
C ILE A 97 4.79 -11.89 -15.31
N LYS A 98 4.05 -11.70 -16.39
CA LYS A 98 3.67 -12.80 -17.31
C LYS A 98 4.88 -13.51 -17.87
N LYS A 99 5.87 -12.75 -18.35
CA LYS A 99 7.11 -13.31 -18.89
C LYS A 99 7.85 -14.15 -17.86
N TYR A 100 7.95 -13.64 -16.62
CA TYR A 100 8.58 -14.38 -15.54
C TYR A 100 7.92 -15.77 -15.33
N PHE A 101 6.60 -15.85 -15.31
CA PHE A 101 5.90 -17.12 -15.12
C PHE A 101 6.00 -18.05 -16.33
N ILE A 102 5.99 -17.52 -17.56
CA ILE A 102 6.22 -18.32 -18.78
C ILE A 102 7.63 -18.91 -18.78
N ASP A 103 8.64 -18.10 -18.52
CA ASP A 103 10.05 -18.50 -18.55
C ASP A 103 10.41 -19.49 -17.42
N ASN A 104 9.60 -19.58 -16.38
CA ASN A 104 9.85 -20.39 -15.17
C ASN A 104 8.73 -21.38 -14.85
N ASP A 105 7.97 -21.77 -15.85
CA ASP A 105 6.91 -22.77 -15.72
C ASP A 105 7.54 -24.14 -15.39
N PRO A 106 7.14 -24.79 -14.28
CA PRO A 106 7.59 -26.14 -13.95
C PRO A 106 7.33 -27.17 -15.04
N ALA A 107 6.26 -26.99 -15.83
CA ALA A 107 5.91 -27.87 -16.94
C ALA A 107 6.94 -27.79 -18.08
N THR A 108 7.67 -26.69 -18.21
CA THR A 108 8.75 -26.48 -19.22
C THR A 108 10.16 -26.71 -18.65
N GLY A 109 10.27 -27.22 -17.42
CA GLY A 109 11.55 -27.47 -16.74
C GLY A 109 12.13 -26.26 -16.02
N GLY A 110 11.39 -25.16 -15.94
CA GLY A 110 11.75 -23.98 -15.14
C GLY A 110 11.56 -24.22 -13.65
N MET A 111 12.65 -24.16 -12.89
CA MET A 111 12.58 -24.23 -11.41
C MET A 111 13.03 -22.92 -10.81
N THR A 112 12.11 -22.14 -10.20
CA THR A 112 12.49 -20.96 -9.43
C THR A 112 12.42 -21.23 -7.94
N LYS A 113 13.51 -20.85 -7.27
CA LYS A 113 13.57 -20.83 -5.80
C LYS A 113 13.17 -19.44 -5.26
N ILE A 114 12.35 -18.67 -5.98
CA ILE A 114 11.92 -17.32 -5.59
C ILE A 114 10.61 -17.43 -4.85
N ASP A 115 10.52 -16.75 -3.72
CA ASP A 115 9.37 -16.78 -2.82
C ASP A 115 8.56 -15.48 -2.84
N ALA A 116 9.20 -14.36 -3.23
CA ALA A 116 8.56 -13.06 -3.30
C ALA A 116 9.29 -12.08 -4.22
N PHE A 117 8.59 -11.03 -4.62
CA PHE A 117 9.13 -9.93 -5.41
C PHE A 117 8.83 -8.59 -4.78
N TYR A 118 9.85 -7.71 -4.81
CA TYR A 118 9.65 -6.28 -4.63
C TYR A 118 9.10 -5.68 -5.92
N LEU A 119 8.02 -4.93 -5.82
CA LEU A 119 7.46 -4.11 -6.87
C LEU A 119 7.72 -2.65 -6.55
N ARG A 120 8.28 -1.92 -7.51
CA ARG A 120 8.52 -0.49 -7.43
C ARG A 120 7.20 0.26 -7.58
N ARG A 121 7.09 1.46 -6.99
CA ARG A 121 5.88 2.25 -7.05
C ARG A 121 6.17 3.70 -7.44
N ARG A 122 5.33 4.24 -8.33
CA ARG A 122 5.30 5.66 -8.69
C ARG A 122 4.09 6.30 -8.06
N ASP A 123 4.30 7.30 -7.25
CA ASP A 123 3.22 8.04 -6.60
C ASP A 123 2.87 9.27 -7.44
N PHE A 124 1.58 9.41 -7.78
CA PHE A 124 1.05 10.53 -8.52
C PHE A 124 0.21 11.42 -7.61
N PHE A 125 0.63 12.65 -7.44
CA PHE A 125 -0.04 13.61 -6.58
C PHE A 125 -0.35 14.88 -7.37
N TRP A 126 -1.64 15.28 -7.39
CA TRP A 126 -2.14 16.40 -8.18
C TRP A 126 -1.74 16.34 -9.65
N GLY A 127 -1.91 15.17 -10.26
CA GLY A 127 -1.59 14.92 -11.66
C GLY A 127 -0.11 14.87 -12.01
N ARG A 128 0.79 14.94 -11.01
CA ARG A 128 2.25 14.89 -11.19
C ARG A 128 2.84 13.68 -10.49
N GLU A 129 3.78 13.02 -11.17
CA GLU A 129 4.60 11.97 -10.56
C GLU A 129 5.56 12.59 -9.54
N LEU A 130 5.53 12.09 -8.30
CA LEU A 130 6.50 12.45 -7.27
C LEU A 130 7.74 11.56 -7.42
N LYS A 131 8.88 12.18 -7.70
CA LYS A 131 10.15 11.47 -7.92
C LYS A 131 11.10 11.58 -6.73
N TRP A 132 10.86 12.55 -5.86
CA TRP A 132 11.76 12.96 -4.78
C TRP A 132 11.05 12.91 -3.42
N GLY A 133 11.75 13.27 -2.36
CA GLY A 133 11.16 13.38 -1.03
C GLY A 133 10.87 12.03 -0.38
N GLU A 134 9.66 11.85 0.12
CA GLU A 134 9.24 10.63 0.85
C GLU A 134 9.12 9.40 -0.06
N THR A 135 8.81 9.61 -1.33
CA THR A 135 8.49 8.52 -2.26
C THR A 135 9.71 7.80 -2.81
N VAL A 136 10.91 8.38 -2.69
CA VAL A 136 12.19 7.84 -3.21
C VAL A 136 12.40 6.38 -2.81
N LYS A 137 12.20 6.03 -1.53
CA LYS A 137 12.46 4.67 -1.05
C LYS A 137 11.57 3.63 -1.75
N VAL A 138 10.28 3.92 -1.89
CA VAL A 138 9.32 3.00 -2.52
C VAL A 138 9.53 2.96 -4.03
N ARG A 139 9.92 4.09 -4.62
CA ARG A 139 10.26 4.20 -6.03
C ARG A 139 11.48 3.36 -6.42
N ASP A 140 12.53 3.36 -5.60
CA ASP A 140 13.81 2.72 -5.93
C ASP A 140 13.86 1.26 -5.50
N LYS A 141 13.44 0.98 -4.27
CA LYS A 141 13.47 -0.38 -3.68
C LYS A 141 12.18 -1.15 -3.88
N GLY A 142 11.05 -0.46 -3.90
CA GLY A 142 9.72 -1.07 -3.94
C GLY A 142 9.27 -1.65 -2.59
N LEU A 143 8.13 -2.32 -2.65
CA LEU A 143 7.49 -3.06 -1.55
C LEU A 143 7.32 -4.52 -1.97
N ILE A 144 7.37 -5.45 -1.04
CA ILE A 144 7.02 -6.84 -1.36
C ILE A 144 5.51 -6.89 -1.62
N ARG A 145 5.12 -7.18 -2.87
CA ARG A 145 3.72 -7.18 -3.30
C ARG A 145 3.33 -8.44 -4.08
N LEU A 146 4.28 -9.15 -4.69
CA LEU A 146 4.02 -10.42 -5.37
C LEU A 146 4.71 -11.53 -4.56
N VAL A 147 3.91 -12.45 -4.01
CA VAL A 147 4.41 -13.45 -3.07
C VAL A 147 3.88 -14.85 -3.40
N LYS A 148 4.67 -15.84 -3.11
CA LYS A 148 4.24 -17.23 -3.13
C LYS A 148 3.41 -17.52 -1.87
N LYS A 149 2.21 -18.07 -2.02
CA LYS A 149 1.34 -18.44 -0.92
C LYS A 149 2.09 -19.38 0.03
N ASN A 150 1.98 -19.13 1.33
CA ASN A 150 2.70 -19.89 2.37
C ASN A 150 4.21 -19.63 2.50
N SER A 151 4.83 -18.77 1.70
CA SER A 151 6.25 -18.40 1.87
C SER A 151 6.50 -17.43 3.03
N GLY A 152 5.44 -16.81 3.55
CA GLY A 152 5.50 -15.83 4.63
C GLY A 152 4.12 -15.43 5.13
N LYS A 153 4.07 -14.31 5.85
CA LYS A 153 2.83 -13.67 6.32
C LYS A 153 3.02 -12.16 6.42
N TRP A 154 1.93 -11.43 6.43
CA TRP A 154 1.91 -10.01 6.75
C TRP A 154 1.95 -9.81 8.26
N GLU A 155 2.75 -8.85 8.71
CA GLU A 155 2.89 -8.45 10.12
C GLU A 155 2.93 -6.93 10.24
N GLY A 156 2.46 -6.40 11.37
CA GLY A 156 2.30 -4.96 11.63
C GLY A 156 0.88 -4.47 11.39
N ASN A 157 0.53 -3.32 11.98
CA ASN A 157 -0.81 -2.75 11.83
C ASN A 157 -0.90 -1.79 10.63
N VAL A 158 -0.31 -0.58 10.74
CA VAL A 158 -0.36 0.47 9.70
C VAL A 158 0.81 0.41 8.71
N HIS A 159 1.94 -0.06 9.15
CA HIS A 159 3.14 -0.24 8.32
C HIS A 159 3.43 -1.73 8.16
N GLU A 160 2.40 -2.43 7.69
CA GLU A 160 2.49 -3.86 7.51
C GLU A 160 3.57 -4.23 6.49
N GLU A 161 4.36 -5.24 6.83
CA GLU A 161 5.39 -5.80 5.97
C GLU A 161 5.18 -7.29 5.79
N TYR A 162 5.46 -7.78 4.57
CA TYR A 162 5.48 -9.22 4.35
C TYR A 162 6.77 -9.82 4.88
N LYS A 163 6.67 -10.68 5.87
CA LYS A 163 7.81 -11.39 6.45
C LYS A 163 7.91 -12.80 5.87
N VAL A 164 8.97 -13.06 5.12
CA VAL A 164 9.26 -14.40 4.61
C VAL A 164 9.65 -15.36 5.75
N LYS A 165 9.19 -16.61 5.68
CA LYS A 165 9.37 -17.61 6.75
C LYS A 165 10.82 -18.05 6.97
N SER A 166 11.64 -17.99 5.93
CA SER A 166 13.00 -18.53 5.97
C SER A 166 14.02 -17.49 5.54
N GLN A 167 15.16 -17.43 6.23
CA GLN A 167 16.32 -16.65 5.77
C GLN A 167 16.88 -17.16 4.43
N LYS A 168 16.53 -18.39 4.02
CA LYS A 168 16.88 -18.97 2.72
C LYS A 168 15.90 -18.55 1.62
N SER A 169 14.80 -17.88 1.96
CA SER A 169 13.84 -17.36 0.99
C SER A 169 14.52 -16.37 0.06
N LYS A 170 14.29 -16.55 -1.24
CA LYS A 170 14.84 -15.67 -2.26
C LYS A 170 13.80 -14.63 -2.66
N VAL A 171 14.13 -13.36 -2.45
CA VAL A 171 13.33 -12.22 -2.87
C VAL A 171 14.05 -11.51 -4.00
N LYS A 172 13.37 -11.23 -5.11
CA LYS A 172 13.88 -10.43 -6.24
C LYS A 172 13.10 -9.13 -6.37
N SER A 173 13.63 -8.19 -7.15
CA SER A 173 12.92 -6.98 -7.56
C SER A 173 12.50 -7.10 -9.01
N LEU A 174 11.27 -6.65 -9.32
CA LEU A 174 10.83 -6.36 -10.66
C LEU A 174 11.26 -4.94 -11.05
N ASN A 175 11.44 -4.70 -12.34
CA ASN A 175 11.97 -3.43 -12.84
C ASN A 175 10.87 -2.40 -13.11
N ASN A 176 9.67 -2.87 -13.43
CA ASN A 176 8.54 -2.02 -13.77
C ASN A 176 7.72 -1.65 -12.52
N TYR A 177 6.73 -0.77 -12.69
CA TYR A 177 6.12 -0.02 -11.61
C TYR A 177 4.64 -0.33 -11.44
N LEU A 178 4.18 -0.26 -10.18
CA LEU A 178 2.81 0.10 -9.86
C LEU A 178 2.68 1.62 -9.92
N ASN A 179 1.63 2.15 -10.55
CA ASN A 179 1.22 3.53 -10.37
C ASN A 179 0.30 3.61 -9.16
N HIS A 180 0.45 4.65 -8.35
CA HIS A 180 -0.34 4.87 -7.15
C HIS A 180 -0.88 6.30 -7.18
N TYR A 181 -2.17 6.44 -6.94
CA TYR A 181 -2.90 7.70 -7.05
C TYR A 181 -3.54 8.07 -5.70
N PRO A 182 -2.72 8.33 -4.68
CA PRO A 182 -3.21 8.64 -3.34
C PRO A 182 -3.81 10.05 -3.30
N HIS A 183 -4.69 10.28 -2.34
CA HIS A 183 -5.09 11.61 -1.91
C HIS A 183 -5.63 12.49 -3.04
N GLN A 184 -6.73 12.07 -3.68
CA GLN A 184 -7.35 12.77 -4.82
C GLN A 184 -7.78 14.21 -4.49
N SER A 185 -7.90 14.55 -3.21
CA SER A 185 -8.20 15.90 -2.72
C SER A 185 -7.47 16.20 -1.41
N VAL A 186 -7.32 17.49 -1.09
CA VAL A 186 -6.79 17.93 0.21
C VAL A 186 -7.63 17.40 1.37
N ARG A 187 -8.95 17.32 1.19
CA ARG A 187 -9.87 16.78 2.19
C ARG A 187 -9.57 15.31 2.49
N GLU A 188 -9.45 14.47 1.47
CA GLU A 188 -9.09 13.07 1.60
C GLU A 188 -7.74 12.92 2.31
N PHE A 189 -6.73 13.67 1.88
CA PHE A 189 -5.42 13.64 2.48
C PHE A 189 -5.45 13.98 3.99
N LEU A 190 -6.20 15.01 4.38
CA LEU A 190 -6.36 15.37 5.79
C LEU A 190 -7.08 14.29 6.60
N GLN A 191 -8.10 13.65 6.03
CA GLN A 191 -8.81 12.55 6.67
C GLN A 191 -7.89 11.35 6.91
N GLU A 192 -7.11 10.98 5.90
CA GLU A 192 -6.16 9.87 5.98
C GLU A 192 -5.03 10.14 6.96
N ILE A 193 -4.38 11.32 6.91
CA ILE A 193 -3.33 11.64 7.91
C ILE A 193 -3.91 11.68 9.33
N ASN A 194 -5.15 12.14 9.52
CA ASN A 194 -5.79 12.10 10.83
C ASN A 194 -6.02 10.67 11.31
N PHE A 195 -6.49 9.79 10.43
CA PHE A 195 -6.68 8.37 10.72
C PHE A 195 -5.34 7.69 11.04
N TYR A 196 -4.39 7.73 10.10
CA TYR A 196 -3.09 7.04 10.26
C TYR A 196 -2.26 7.59 11.42
N SER A 197 -2.33 8.89 11.70
CA SER A 197 -1.65 9.45 12.87
C SER A 197 -2.25 8.96 14.19
N SER A 198 -3.57 8.68 14.24
CA SER A 198 -4.20 8.11 15.44
C SER A 198 -3.76 6.67 15.68
N VAL A 199 -3.76 5.85 14.63
CA VAL A 199 -3.30 4.45 14.74
C VAL A 199 -1.83 4.41 15.12
N ARG A 200 -0.98 5.23 14.46
CA ARG A 200 0.46 5.25 14.76
C ARG A 200 0.78 5.75 16.16
N ALA A 201 0.06 6.75 16.66
CA ALA A 201 0.23 7.24 18.03
C ALA A 201 -0.13 6.18 19.07
N LYS A 202 -1.20 5.40 18.81
CA LYS A 202 -1.61 4.28 19.66
C LYS A 202 -0.56 3.18 19.67
N GLU A 203 -0.05 2.77 18.51
CA GLU A 203 1.04 1.79 18.39
C GLU A 203 2.27 2.21 19.20
N LEU A 204 2.73 3.46 19.01
CA LEU A 204 3.89 3.98 19.74
C LEU A 204 3.66 3.97 21.24
N PHE A 205 2.44 4.27 21.69
CA PHE A 205 2.09 4.22 23.10
C PHE A 205 2.14 2.77 23.63
N GLU A 206 1.59 1.81 22.89
CA GLU A 206 1.63 0.37 23.22
C GLU A 206 3.07 -0.18 23.22
N GLU A 207 3.95 0.35 22.35
CA GLU A 207 5.39 0.07 22.36
C GLU A 207 6.13 0.70 23.57
N GLY A 208 5.43 1.41 24.45
CA GLY A 208 6.02 2.11 25.60
C GLY A 208 6.75 3.41 25.24
N LYS A 209 6.60 3.92 24.02
CA LYS A 209 7.22 5.19 23.60
C LYS A 209 6.56 6.37 24.30
N ARG A 210 7.38 7.36 24.58
CA ARG A 210 6.95 8.65 25.14
C ARG A 210 7.34 9.77 24.19
N THR A 211 6.68 10.90 24.34
CA THR A 211 7.01 12.11 23.61
C THR A 211 6.90 13.32 24.52
N ASN A 212 7.56 14.41 24.17
CA ASN A 212 7.58 15.64 24.92
C ASN A 212 7.29 16.85 24.01
N ILE A 213 7.12 18.03 24.60
CA ILE A 213 6.78 19.25 23.88
C ILE A 213 7.86 19.64 22.84
N PHE A 214 9.12 19.38 23.11
CA PHE A 214 10.20 19.69 22.18
C PHE A 214 10.10 18.83 20.90
N GLU A 215 9.76 17.54 21.04
CA GLU A 215 9.52 16.67 19.89
C GLU A 215 8.32 17.13 19.05
N ILE A 216 7.24 17.60 19.70
CA ILE A 216 6.07 18.13 19.02
C ILE A 216 6.42 19.37 18.19
N ILE A 217 7.29 20.25 18.73
CA ILE A 217 7.66 21.53 18.09
C ILE A 217 8.71 21.30 17.00
N PHE A 218 9.77 20.52 17.26
CA PHE A 218 10.96 20.49 16.40
C PHE A 218 10.99 19.35 15.37
N LEU A 219 10.35 18.20 15.66
CA LEU A 219 10.38 17.08 14.69
C LEU A 219 9.59 17.37 13.40
N PRO A 220 8.41 18.00 13.43
CA PRO A 220 7.69 18.30 12.20
C PRO A 220 8.45 19.23 11.25
N PRO A 221 8.96 20.41 11.70
CA PRO A 221 9.81 21.23 10.85
C PRO A 221 11.05 20.49 10.34
N GLY A 222 11.72 19.72 11.21
CA GLY A 222 12.85 18.88 10.82
C GLY A 222 12.48 17.86 9.73
N LYS A 223 11.30 17.25 9.84
CA LYS A 223 10.76 16.35 8.81
C LYS A 223 10.53 17.08 7.48
N PHE A 224 9.96 18.28 7.52
CA PHE A 224 9.78 19.11 6.33
C PHE A 224 11.11 19.44 5.66
N LEU A 225 12.08 19.96 6.42
CA LEU A 225 13.39 20.32 5.91
C LEU A 225 14.11 19.11 5.28
N LEU A 226 14.06 17.97 5.97
CA LEU A 226 14.62 16.72 5.46
C LEU A 226 13.97 16.31 4.13
N THR A 227 12.63 16.30 4.08
CA THR A 227 11.91 15.80 2.90
C THR A 227 11.99 16.75 1.73
N TYR A 228 11.80 18.05 1.99
CA TYR A 228 11.71 19.05 0.93
C TYR A 228 13.09 19.46 0.41
N PHE A 229 14.08 19.72 1.29
CA PHE A 229 15.40 20.18 0.87
C PHE A 229 16.40 19.02 0.73
N ILE A 230 16.60 18.19 1.76
CA ILE A 230 17.66 17.17 1.73
C ILE A 230 17.33 16.04 0.76
N LYS A 231 16.06 15.58 0.75
CA LYS A 231 15.57 14.57 -0.21
C LYS A 231 15.07 15.18 -1.52
N LEU A 232 15.37 16.44 -1.78
CA LEU A 232 15.11 17.17 -3.02
C LEU A 232 13.63 17.24 -3.42
N GLY A 233 12.70 17.16 -2.47
CA GLY A 233 11.26 17.24 -2.73
C GLY A 233 10.84 18.52 -3.46
N PHE A 234 11.63 19.60 -3.40
CA PHE A 234 11.38 20.84 -4.12
C PHE A 234 11.45 20.67 -5.66
N LEU A 235 12.15 19.63 -6.16
CA LEU A 235 12.22 19.33 -7.59
C LEU A 235 10.87 18.82 -8.14
N ASP A 236 9.98 18.33 -7.27
CA ASP A 236 8.61 17.97 -7.65
C ASP A 236 7.65 19.18 -7.67
N GLY A 237 8.19 20.41 -7.47
CA GLY A 237 7.44 21.65 -7.56
C GLY A 237 6.35 21.80 -6.50
N PRO A 238 5.19 22.43 -6.82
CA PRO A 238 4.11 22.64 -5.84
C PRO A 238 3.57 21.34 -5.23
N ALA A 239 3.52 20.25 -5.99
CA ALA A 239 3.11 18.93 -5.50
C ALA A 239 4.08 18.40 -4.44
N GLY A 240 5.40 18.53 -4.68
CA GLY A 240 6.42 18.13 -3.71
C GLY A 240 6.40 18.98 -2.43
N PHE A 241 6.16 20.30 -2.54
CA PHE A 241 5.96 21.16 -1.39
C PHE A 241 4.78 20.72 -0.53
N SER A 242 3.62 20.58 -1.18
CA SER A 242 2.37 20.22 -0.50
C SER A 242 2.48 18.84 0.16
N TYR A 243 3.08 17.88 -0.53
CA TYR A 243 3.28 16.53 0.03
C TYR A 243 4.22 16.57 1.24
N ALA A 244 5.37 17.25 1.14
CA ALA A 244 6.32 17.40 2.24
C ALA A 244 5.70 18.10 3.46
N PHE A 245 4.88 19.14 3.22
CA PHE A 245 4.15 19.85 4.27
C PHE A 245 3.14 18.93 4.96
N MET A 246 2.33 18.21 4.20
CA MET A 246 1.33 17.29 4.75
C MET A 246 1.96 16.15 5.55
N MET A 247 3.09 15.61 5.11
CA MET A 247 3.84 14.59 5.86
C MET A 247 4.51 15.14 7.13
N SER A 248 4.91 16.41 7.12
CA SER A 248 5.34 17.13 8.32
C SER A 248 4.18 17.30 9.30
N PHE A 249 3.00 17.69 8.80
CA PHE A 249 1.79 17.81 9.61
C PHE A 249 1.33 16.46 10.18
N HIS A 250 1.44 15.38 9.41
CA HIS A 250 1.24 14.02 9.94
C HIS A 250 2.18 13.74 11.14
N SER A 251 3.45 14.10 11.03
CA SER A 251 4.42 13.96 12.13
C SER A 251 4.00 14.73 13.37
N PHE A 252 3.50 15.97 13.21
CA PHE A 252 2.94 16.78 14.29
C PHE A 252 1.76 16.07 14.97
N LEU A 253 0.80 15.58 14.17
CA LEU A 253 -0.39 14.89 14.70
C LEU A 253 -0.02 13.63 15.49
N VAL A 254 0.92 12.81 14.99
CA VAL A 254 1.39 11.60 15.70
C VAL A 254 1.94 11.97 17.08
N ARG A 255 2.83 12.98 17.14
CA ARG A 255 3.45 13.40 18.41
C ARG A 255 2.43 14.01 19.38
N SER A 256 1.55 14.88 18.88
CA SER A 256 0.51 15.49 19.70
C SER A 256 -0.46 14.45 20.28
N LYS A 257 -0.90 13.49 19.48
CA LYS A 257 -1.78 12.40 19.94
C LYS A 257 -1.07 11.48 20.92
N LEU A 258 0.20 11.13 20.68
CA LEU A 258 1.01 10.33 21.61
C LEU A 258 1.19 11.06 22.95
N TYR A 259 1.42 12.38 22.92
CA TYR A 259 1.50 13.18 24.13
C TYR A 259 0.21 13.12 24.96
N LEU A 260 -0.95 13.22 24.30
CA LEU A 260 -2.24 13.07 24.96
C LEU A 260 -2.47 11.68 25.54
N TYR A 261 -2.02 10.62 24.86
CA TYR A 261 -2.06 9.26 25.42
C TYR A 261 -1.19 9.17 26.68
N ASN A 262 0.04 9.72 26.66
CA ASN A 262 0.94 9.71 27.81
C ASN A 262 0.31 10.42 29.01
N MET A 263 -0.24 11.62 28.81
CA MET A 263 -0.90 12.39 29.90
C MET A 263 -2.09 11.66 30.52
N LYS A 264 -2.91 10.98 29.72
CA LYS A 264 -4.11 10.26 30.22
C LYS A 264 -3.78 9.00 31.03
N HIS A 265 -2.58 8.48 30.91
CA HIS A 265 -2.16 7.24 31.55
C HIS A 265 -1.02 7.45 32.58
N GLU A 266 -0.63 8.69 32.84
CA GLU A 266 0.24 9.07 33.95
C GLU A 266 -0.56 9.42 35.25
N ILE A 267 -1.91 9.36 35.17
CA ILE A 267 -2.82 9.48 36.29
C ILE A 267 -3.30 8.07 36.68
#